data_93ed5f770674b87780e4e428e2c04060
#
_entry.id   93ed5f770674b87780e4e428e2c04060
#
_cell.length_a   1.000
_cell.length_b   1.000
_cell.length_c   1.000
_cell.angle_alpha   90.00
_cell.angle_beta   90.00
_cell.angle_gamma   90.00
#
_symmetry.space_group_name_H-M   'P 1'
#
loop_
_entity.id
_entity.type
_entity.pdbx_description
1 polymer ?
#
loop_
_entity_poly.entity_id
_entity_poly.type
_entity_poly.pdbx_seq_one_letter_code
_entity_poly.pdbx_strand_id
1 'polypeptide(L)'
;QYDSTVGNRTIKGPDMPNPYSLLDIYEINKVLAITWGESMSICLDNMINLKAKPLAIVNSLNYGNPAQNIHLLENDVDNMNSICKQYNIPIVGGNVSLYNTTNDISIRPTPIIMMIGII
;
A
#
# COMPACT_ATOMS: atom_id res chain seq x y z
N GLN A 1 7.40 -0.55 14.88
CA GLN A 1 8.42 -0.15 13.93
C GLN A 1 8.56 -1.15 12.78
N TYR A 2 8.49 -0.64 11.61
CA TYR A 2 8.71 -1.41 10.41
C TYR A 2 10.20 -1.54 10.15
N ASP A 3 10.72 -2.73 10.08
CA ASP A 3 12.14 -2.94 9.91
C ASP A 3 12.46 -3.77 8.67
N SER A 4 13.74 -3.87 8.36
CA SER A 4 14.20 -4.62 7.21
C SER A 4 13.87 -6.11 7.29
N THR A 5 13.77 -6.65 8.48
CA THR A 5 13.41 -8.05 8.68
C THR A 5 12.00 -8.31 8.21
N VAL A 6 11.08 -7.41 8.53
CA VAL A 6 9.70 -7.49 8.06
C VAL A 6 9.65 -7.37 6.55
N GLY A 7 10.37 -6.41 5.99
CA GLY A 7 10.44 -6.23 4.55
C GLY A 7 11.00 -7.46 3.83
N ASN A 8 12.05 -8.03 4.36
CA ASN A 8 12.65 -9.24 3.79
C ASN A 8 11.68 -10.42 3.80
N ARG A 9 10.96 -10.58 4.89
CA ARG A 9 9.96 -11.65 5.00
C ARG A 9 8.77 -11.45 4.10
N THR A 10 8.44 -10.22 3.83
CA THR A 10 7.34 -9.92 2.92
C THR A 10 7.62 -10.44 1.52
N ILE A 11 8.86 -10.34 1.08
CA ILE A 11 9.25 -10.75 -0.27
C ILE A 11 9.67 -12.22 -0.28
N LYS A 12 10.56 -12.60 0.61
CA LYS A 12 11.11 -13.95 0.62
C LYS A 12 11.70 -14.25 1.99
N GLY A 13 10.92 -14.84 2.84
CA GLY A 13 11.38 -15.28 4.14
C GLY A 13 11.64 -16.77 4.16
N PRO A 14 12.49 -17.25 5.08
CA PRO A 14 12.81 -18.68 5.16
C PRO A 14 11.61 -19.56 5.51
N ASP A 15 10.63 -18.99 6.20
CA ASP A 15 9.47 -19.73 6.70
C ASP A 15 8.23 -19.53 5.83
N MET A 16 8.36 -18.84 4.71
CA MET A 16 7.21 -18.55 3.85
C MET A 16 7.24 -19.41 2.60
N PRO A 17 6.05 -19.81 2.12
CA PRO A 17 5.97 -20.36 0.79
C PRO A 17 6.61 -19.39 -0.19
N ASN A 18 7.27 -19.88 -1.21
CA ASN A 18 7.95 -19.03 -2.17
C ASN A 18 6.93 -18.13 -2.88
N PRO A 19 6.93 -16.82 -2.61
CA PRO A 19 6.01 -15.92 -3.31
C PRO A 19 6.48 -15.72 -4.75
N TYR A 20 5.62 -15.22 -5.59
CA TYR A 20 6.03 -14.82 -6.92
C TYR A 20 7.06 -13.71 -6.82
N SER A 21 8.22 -13.93 -7.41
CA SER A 21 9.22 -12.88 -7.60
C SER A 21 8.92 -12.10 -8.88
N LEU A 22 9.57 -10.95 -9.03
CA LEU A 22 9.48 -10.24 -10.31
C LEU A 22 10.03 -11.09 -11.46
N LEU A 23 11.06 -11.88 -11.19
CA LEU A 23 11.64 -12.77 -12.20
C LEU A 23 10.63 -13.83 -12.62
N ASP A 24 9.94 -14.45 -11.69
CA ASP A 24 8.91 -15.43 -12.00
C ASP A 24 7.81 -14.84 -12.89
N ILE A 25 7.44 -13.59 -12.61
CA ILE A 25 6.43 -12.89 -13.41
C ILE A 25 6.92 -12.69 -14.84
N TYR A 26 8.17 -12.31 -15.02
CA TYR A 26 8.75 -12.18 -16.35
C TYR A 26 8.86 -13.53 -17.07
N GLU A 27 9.25 -14.57 -16.36
CA GLU A 27 9.39 -15.90 -16.94
C GLU A 27 8.05 -16.45 -17.45
N ILE A 28 6.94 -16.10 -16.82
CA ILE A 28 5.63 -16.50 -17.29
C ILE A 28 4.99 -15.49 -18.25
N ASN A 29 5.75 -14.54 -18.73
CA ASN A 29 5.32 -13.54 -19.71
C ASN A 29 4.13 -12.69 -19.24
N LYS A 30 4.10 -12.33 -17.97
CA LYS A 30 3.11 -11.42 -17.42
C LYS A 30 3.60 -9.99 -17.45
N VAL A 31 2.70 -9.07 -17.69
CA VAL A 31 3.00 -7.64 -17.67
C VAL A 31 2.58 -7.06 -16.34
N LEU A 32 3.50 -6.39 -15.67
CA LEU A 32 3.20 -5.68 -14.43
C LEU A 32 2.50 -4.37 -14.72
N ALA A 33 1.50 -4.10 -13.90
CA ALA A 33 0.85 -2.81 -13.84
C ALA A 33 1.14 -2.19 -12.48
N ILE A 34 1.51 -0.93 -12.45
CA ILE A 34 1.75 -0.19 -11.21
C ILE A 34 0.91 1.07 -11.26
N THR A 35 0.15 1.31 -10.21
CA THR A 35 -0.62 2.53 -10.05
C THR A 35 -0.46 3.05 -8.64
N TRP A 36 -0.69 4.34 -8.46
CA TRP A 36 -0.63 4.95 -7.15
C TRP A 36 -1.69 6.04 -7.04
N GLY A 37 -2.04 6.37 -5.82
CA GLY A 37 -3.01 7.41 -5.55
C GLY A 37 -3.21 7.61 -4.05
N GLU A 38 -4.06 8.56 -3.69
CA GLU A 38 -4.35 8.88 -2.30
C GLU A 38 -5.44 7.98 -1.69
N SER A 39 -5.98 7.05 -2.45
CA SER A 39 -7.00 6.11 -1.95
C SER A 39 -6.94 4.78 -2.68
N MET A 40 -7.49 3.75 -2.05
CA MET A 40 -7.66 2.44 -2.67
C MET A 40 -8.57 2.50 -3.88
N SER A 41 -9.61 3.34 -3.83
CA SER A 41 -10.55 3.47 -4.94
C SER A 41 -9.87 3.97 -6.20
N ILE A 42 -8.99 4.97 -6.07
CA ILE A 42 -8.23 5.49 -7.21
C ILE A 42 -7.35 4.39 -7.82
N CYS A 43 -6.65 3.65 -6.97
CA CYS A 43 -5.79 2.57 -7.44
C CYS A 43 -6.59 1.45 -8.13
N LEU A 44 -7.73 1.07 -7.56
CA LEU A 44 -8.58 0.05 -8.16
C LEU A 44 -9.15 0.51 -9.52
N ASP A 45 -9.61 1.75 -9.60
CA ASP A 45 -10.12 2.29 -10.88
C ASP A 45 -9.03 2.26 -11.94
N ASN A 46 -7.81 2.63 -11.57
CA ASN A 46 -6.68 2.57 -12.49
C ASN A 46 -6.39 1.14 -12.94
N MET A 47 -6.45 0.17 -12.05
CA MET A 47 -6.27 -1.24 -12.38
C MET A 47 -7.36 -1.74 -13.33
N ILE A 48 -8.59 -1.35 -13.09
CA ILE A 48 -9.72 -1.70 -13.97
C ILE A 48 -9.47 -1.13 -15.37
N ASN A 49 -9.07 0.13 -15.46
CA ASN A 49 -8.78 0.77 -16.74
C ASN A 49 -7.63 0.10 -17.48
N LEU A 50 -6.64 -0.40 -16.76
CA LEU A 50 -5.52 -1.14 -17.32
C LEU A 50 -5.86 -2.61 -17.61
N LYS A 51 -7.05 -3.07 -17.24
CA LYS A 51 -7.45 -4.48 -17.29
C LYS A 51 -6.48 -5.38 -16.54
N ALA A 52 -5.97 -4.87 -15.43
CA ALA A 52 -5.01 -5.57 -14.59
C ALA A 52 -5.68 -6.15 -13.36
N LYS A 53 -5.19 -7.29 -12.91
CA LYS A 53 -5.63 -7.91 -11.67
C LYS A 53 -4.74 -7.42 -10.53
N PRO A 54 -5.31 -6.79 -9.48
CA PRO A 54 -4.52 -6.37 -8.34
C PRO A 54 -3.86 -7.55 -7.63
N LEU A 55 -2.60 -7.38 -7.24
CA LEU A 55 -1.84 -8.39 -6.51
C LEU A 55 -1.53 -7.99 -5.09
N ALA A 56 -1.09 -6.77 -4.88
CA ALA A 56 -0.61 -6.30 -3.58
C ALA A 56 -0.56 -4.79 -3.52
N ILE A 57 -0.51 -4.26 -2.31
CA ILE A 57 -0.27 -2.83 -2.11
C ILE A 57 0.87 -2.58 -1.14
N VAL A 58 1.48 -1.43 -1.27
CA VAL A 58 2.29 -0.78 -0.24
C VAL A 58 1.67 0.57 0.06
N ASN A 59 1.87 1.08 1.27
CA ASN A 59 1.33 2.37 1.66
C ASN A 59 2.39 3.29 2.27
N SER A 60 2.13 4.58 2.19
CA SER A 60 2.85 5.59 2.93
C SER A 60 1.81 6.55 3.49
N LEU A 61 1.56 6.49 4.77
CA LEU A 61 0.51 7.25 5.44
C LEU A 61 1.15 8.42 6.16
N ASN A 62 0.83 9.64 5.72
CA ASN A 62 1.50 10.85 6.19
C ASN A 62 0.49 11.79 6.81
N TYR A 63 0.66 12.11 8.08
CA TYR A 63 -0.25 12.94 8.87
C TYR A 63 0.51 13.90 9.75
N GLY A 64 -0.19 14.92 10.20
CA GLY A 64 0.35 15.88 11.14
C GLY A 64 0.30 15.37 12.57
N ASN A 65 -0.11 16.26 13.48
CA ASN A 65 -0.19 15.93 14.91
C ASN A 65 -1.38 15.00 15.17
N PRO A 66 -1.15 13.79 15.72
CA PRO A 66 -2.24 12.85 16.02
C PRO A 66 -3.32 13.42 16.94
N ALA A 67 -2.97 14.34 17.85
CA ALA A 67 -3.95 14.99 18.71
C ALA A 67 -5.01 15.75 17.91
N GLN A 68 -4.69 16.15 16.69
CA GLN A 68 -5.60 16.89 15.83
C GLN A 68 -6.25 15.99 14.77
N ASN A 69 -5.54 14.96 14.31
CA ASN A 69 -5.90 14.25 13.07
C ASN A 69 -5.99 12.74 13.19
N ILE A 70 -5.97 12.18 14.40
CA ILE A 70 -5.97 10.72 14.56
C ILE A 70 -7.18 10.05 13.93
N HIS A 71 -8.34 10.69 13.98
CA HIS A 71 -9.56 10.15 13.39
C HIS A 71 -9.47 10.03 11.86
N LEU A 72 -8.70 10.90 11.21
CA LEU A 72 -8.49 10.82 9.77
C LEU A 72 -7.60 9.63 9.42
N LEU A 73 -6.55 9.40 10.21
CA LEU A 73 -5.71 8.22 10.05
C LEU A 73 -6.52 6.94 10.24
N GLU A 74 -7.33 6.88 11.29
CA GLU A 74 -8.16 5.70 11.56
C GLU A 74 -9.12 5.43 10.41
N ASN A 75 -9.78 6.46 9.89
CA ASN A 75 -10.69 6.31 8.77
C ASN A 75 -9.97 5.82 7.51
N ASP A 76 -8.79 6.35 7.21
CA ASP A 76 -8.02 5.93 6.04
C ASP A 76 -7.56 4.48 6.17
N VAL A 77 -7.11 4.08 7.36
CA VAL A 77 -6.70 2.70 7.63
C VAL A 77 -7.90 1.75 7.51
N ASP A 78 -9.04 2.13 8.08
CA ASP A 78 -10.25 1.29 8.03
C ASP A 78 -10.73 1.11 6.58
N ASN A 79 -10.74 2.18 5.80
CA ASN A 79 -11.12 2.10 4.39
C ASN A 79 -10.16 1.23 3.60
N MET A 80 -8.88 1.39 3.81
CA MET A 80 -7.85 0.60 3.14
C MET A 80 -8.01 -0.88 3.48
N ASN A 81 -8.15 -1.20 4.76
CA ASN A 81 -8.31 -2.58 5.23
C ASN A 81 -9.59 -3.21 4.70
N SER A 82 -10.69 -2.47 4.70
CA SER A 82 -11.97 -2.95 4.19
C SER A 82 -11.88 -3.36 2.73
N ILE A 83 -11.28 -2.53 1.91
CA ILE A 83 -11.12 -2.80 0.48
C ILE A 83 -10.13 -3.95 0.26
N CYS A 84 -9.03 -3.99 1.01
CA CYS A 84 -8.08 -5.09 0.93
C CYS A 84 -8.73 -6.44 1.23
N LYS A 85 -9.59 -6.48 2.23
CA LYS A 85 -10.34 -7.71 2.55
C LYS A 85 -11.34 -8.07 1.45
N GLN A 86 -12.07 -7.10 0.96
CA GLN A 86 -13.09 -7.31 -0.07
C GLN A 86 -12.49 -7.90 -1.35
N TYR A 87 -11.33 -7.41 -1.75
CA TYR A 87 -10.69 -7.82 -3.00
C TYR A 87 -9.54 -8.81 -2.79
N ASN A 88 -9.32 -9.24 -1.56
CA ASN A 88 -8.24 -10.16 -1.21
C ASN A 88 -6.87 -9.67 -1.67
N ILE A 89 -6.57 -8.41 -1.37
CA ILE A 89 -5.30 -7.76 -1.72
C ILE A 89 -4.44 -7.63 -0.46
N PRO A 90 -3.27 -8.27 -0.39
CA PRO A 90 -2.40 -8.13 0.77
C PRO A 90 -1.68 -6.79 0.81
N ILE A 91 -1.46 -6.28 2.02
CA ILE A 91 -0.58 -5.15 2.27
C ILE A 91 0.79 -5.73 2.57
N VAL A 92 1.75 -5.48 1.68
CA VAL A 92 3.05 -6.14 1.77
C VAL A 92 4.15 -5.23 2.32
N GLY A 93 3.85 -3.98 2.58
CA GLY A 93 4.81 -3.05 3.16
C GLY A 93 4.22 -1.67 3.31
N GLY A 94 4.97 -0.80 3.94
CA GLY A 94 4.57 0.59 4.10
C GLY A 94 5.12 1.22 5.35
N ASN A 95 4.74 2.48 5.55
CA ASN A 95 5.10 3.21 6.76
C ASN A 95 4.01 4.21 7.14
N VAL A 96 4.07 4.64 8.38
CA VAL A 96 3.24 5.73 8.90
C VAL A 96 4.18 6.81 9.40
N SER A 97 3.99 8.03 8.90
CA SER A 97 4.73 9.20 9.32
C SER A 97 3.78 10.19 9.99
N LEU A 98 4.06 10.53 11.23
CA LEU A 98 3.24 11.42 12.03
C LEU A 98 4.01 12.68 12.41
N TYR A 99 3.31 13.66 12.99
CA TYR A 99 3.92 14.91 13.45
C TYR A 99 4.55 15.74 12.33
N ASN A 100 4.05 15.61 11.12
CA ASN A 100 4.52 16.44 10.02
C ASN A 100 3.87 17.82 10.12
N THR A 101 4.58 18.73 10.76
CA THR A 101 4.10 20.08 11.05
C THR A 101 5.15 21.11 10.69
N THR A 102 4.68 22.31 10.35
CA THR A 102 5.53 23.49 10.20
C THR A 102 4.88 24.60 11.01
N ASN A 103 5.63 25.16 11.98
CA ASN A 103 5.10 26.19 12.89
C ASN A 103 3.76 25.75 13.55
N ASP A 104 3.73 24.51 14.06
CA ASP A 104 2.56 23.90 14.70
C ASP A 104 1.35 23.71 13.78
N ILE A 105 1.52 23.92 12.49
CA ILE A 105 0.49 23.66 11.49
C ILE A 105 0.74 22.28 10.87
N SER A 106 -0.23 21.39 11.04
CA SER A 106 -0.18 20.05 10.47
C SER A 106 -0.29 20.09 8.95
N ILE A 107 0.42 19.18 8.28
CA ILE A 107 0.21 18.99 6.84
C ILE A 107 -1.19 18.47 6.56
N ARG A 108 -1.65 18.66 5.35
CA ARG A 108 -2.85 17.98 4.87
C ARG A 108 -2.64 16.48 5.00
N PRO A 109 -3.61 15.72 5.51
CA PRO A 109 -3.53 14.25 5.51
C PRO A 109 -3.19 13.73 4.12
N THR A 110 -2.13 12.96 4.02
CA THR A 110 -1.60 12.52 2.72
C THR A 110 -1.33 11.02 2.74
N PRO A 111 -2.39 10.20 2.63
CA PRO A 111 -2.20 8.77 2.40
C PRO A 111 -1.76 8.55 0.95
N ILE A 112 -0.76 7.73 0.77
CA ILE A 112 -0.30 7.34 -0.56
C ILE A 112 -0.33 5.82 -0.62
N ILE A 113 -0.98 5.30 -1.63
CA ILE A 113 -1.08 3.86 -1.85
C ILE A 113 -0.52 3.56 -3.23
N MET A 114 0.37 2.59 -3.28
CA MET A 114 0.86 2.03 -4.54
C MET A 114 0.29 0.62 -4.69
N MET A 115 -0.31 0.35 -5.82
CA MET A 115 -0.91 -0.96 -6.11
C MET A 115 -0.19 -1.60 -7.28
N ILE A 116 0.14 -2.86 -7.11
CA ILE A 116 0.79 -3.66 -8.14
C ILE A 116 -0.21 -4.70 -8.63
N GLY A 117 -0.26 -4.87 -9.93
CA GLY A 117 -1.14 -5.86 -10.55
C GLY A 117 -0.50 -6.52 -11.75
N ILE A 118 -1.23 -7.43 -12.36
CA ILE A 118 -0.80 -8.16 -13.56
C ILE A 118 -1.88 -8.01 -14.63
N ILE A 119 -1.45 -7.68 -15.82
CA ILE A 119 -2.31 -7.63 -17.01
C ILE A 119 -2.43 -9.02 -17.64
#